data_a966cd1158cce6bf96da0503a8463e19
#
_entry.id   a966cd1158cce6bf96da0503a8463e19
#
_cell.length_a   1.000
_cell.length_b   1.000
_cell.length_c   1.000
_cell.angle_alpha   90.00
_cell.angle_beta   90.00
_cell.angle_gamma   90.00
#
_symmetry.space_group_name_H-M   'P 1'
#
loop_
_entity.id
_entity.type
_entity.pdbx_description
1 polymer ?
#
loop_
_entity_poly.entity_id
_entity_poly.type
_entity_poly.pdbx_seq_one_letter_code
_entity_poly.pdbx_strand_id
1 'polypeptide(L)'
;PRCFEIEKKLKEKCDIPIFHDDQHGTAIVVSAGLTNALRLVGKKFSEAKVVINGAGSAGISICKLLLELGIGDVVMVDRKGILAPGEEWMNPAQKEIAEKTNKEQLHGDLKAAMKGRDIFVGVSAPNIVTAEMVSTMADDAIVFAMANPTPEIMPDEARKGGARVIATGRSDFPNQINNVL
;
A
#
# COMPACT_ATOMS: atom_id res chain seq x y z
N PRO A 1 -0.98 11.73 -11.58
CA PRO A 1 -0.99 11.26 -12.96
C PRO A 1 -2.25 11.76 -13.71
N ARG A 2 -2.17 11.90 -15.02
CA ARG A 2 -3.30 12.38 -15.85
C ARG A 2 -4.54 11.49 -15.75
N CYS A 3 -4.40 10.24 -15.34
CA CYS A 3 -5.51 9.30 -15.18
C CYS A 3 -6.57 9.77 -14.17
N PHE A 4 -6.19 10.38 -13.06
CA PHE A 4 -7.15 10.93 -12.10
C PHE A 4 -8.01 12.04 -12.70
N GLU A 5 -7.37 12.95 -13.46
CA GLU A 5 -8.05 14.05 -14.13
C GLU A 5 -8.98 13.52 -15.25
N ILE A 6 -8.52 12.54 -16.03
CA ILE A 6 -9.28 11.93 -17.10
C ILE A 6 -10.50 11.23 -16.54
N GLU A 7 -10.36 10.39 -15.51
CA GLU A 7 -11.47 9.69 -14.89
C GLU A 7 -12.52 10.67 -14.34
N LYS A 8 -12.06 11.69 -13.60
CA LYS A 8 -12.95 12.74 -13.08
C LYS A 8 -13.76 13.41 -14.19
N LYS A 9 -13.08 13.85 -15.26
CA LYS A 9 -13.75 14.50 -16.42
C LYS A 9 -14.70 13.56 -17.15
N LEU A 10 -14.38 12.28 -17.26
CA LEU A 10 -15.29 11.30 -17.87
C LEU A 10 -16.52 11.09 -17.00
N LYS A 11 -16.39 10.96 -15.69
CA LYS A 11 -17.53 10.85 -14.76
C LYS A 11 -18.46 12.08 -14.81
N GLU A 12 -17.89 13.27 -15.07
CA GLU A 12 -18.68 14.51 -15.20
C GLU A 12 -19.38 14.64 -16.56
N LYS A 13 -18.86 14.02 -17.62
CA LYS A 13 -19.32 14.23 -19.01
C LYS A 13 -20.09 13.06 -19.61
N CYS A 14 -19.92 11.87 -19.08
CA CYS A 14 -20.53 10.67 -19.64
C CYS A 14 -21.66 10.18 -18.76
N ASP A 15 -22.74 9.72 -19.40
CA ASP A 15 -23.92 9.12 -18.74
C ASP A 15 -23.81 7.59 -18.68
N ILE A 16 -22.60 7.09 -18.44
CA ILE A 16 -22.29 5.66 -18.24
C ILE A 16 -21.36 5.51 -17.03
N PRO A 17 -21.38 4.35 -16.36
CA PRO A 17 -20.41 4.05 -15.30
C PRO A 17 -18.98 4.14 -15.82
N ILE A 18 -18.12 4.89 -15.13
CA ILE A 18 -16.70 5.01 -15.44
C ILE A 18 -15.90 4.36 -14.31
N PHE A 19 -15.06 3.38 -14.66
CA PHE A 19 -14.22 2.64 -13.74
C PHE A 19 -12.81 2.54 -14.28
N HIS A 20 -11.83 2.86 -13.46
CA HIS A 20 -10.40 2.72 -13.78
C HIS A 20 -9.79 1.63 -12.91
N ASP A 21 -9.51 0.49 -13.52
CA ASP A 21 -9.12 -0.74 -12.82
C ASP A 21 -7.82 -0.61 -12.02
N ASP A 22 -6.77 -0.01 -12.61
CA ASP A 22 -5.50 0.21 -11.89
C ASP A 22 -5.63 1.11 -10.65
N GLN A 23 -6.72 1.85 -10.53
CA GLN A 23 -7.01 2.63 -9.31
C GLN A 23 -7.92 1.83 -8.38
N HIS A 24 -9.11 1.47 -8.85
CA HIS A 24 -10.18 0.95 -8.00
C HIS A 24 -10.10 -0.56 -7.83
N GLY A 25 -9.81 -1.32 -8.89
CA GLY A 25 -9.69 -2.78 -8.82
C GLY A 25 -8.58 -3.20 -7.86
N THR A 26 -7.40 -2.62 -8.02
CA THR A 26 -6.27 -2.88 -7.10
C THR A 26 -6.62 -2.53 -5.66
N ALA A 27 -7.27 -1.39 -5.41
CA ALA A 27 -7.66 -0.99 -4.05
C ALA A 27 -8.66 -1.96 -3.43
N ILE A 28 -9.64 -2.44 -4.20
CA ILE A 28 -10.65 -3.41 -3.75
C ILE A 28 -10.00 -4.73 -3.36
N VAL A 29 -9.18 -5.32 -4.22
CA VAL A 29 -8.57 -6.65 -3.95
C VAL A 29 -7.56 -6.57 -2.80
N VAL A 30 -6.80 -5.49 -2.68
CA VAL A 30 -5.90 -5.26 -1.53
C VAL A 30 -6.69 -5.16 -0.24
N SER A 31 -7.77 -4.38 -0.21
CA SER A 31 -8.60 -4.22 0.99
C SER A 31 -9.26 -5.52 1.41
N ALA A 32 -9.76 -6.32 0.46
CA ALA A 32 -10.30 -7.65 0.72
C ALA A 32 -9.24 -8.62 1.27
N GLY A 33 -8.05 -8.64 0.65
CA GLY A 33 -6.92 -9.44 1.12
C GLY A 33 -6.47 -9.06 2.53
N LEU A 34 -6.34 -7.75 2.81
CA LEU A 34 -5.95 -7.25 4.13
C LEU A 34 -6.98 -7.56 5.21
N THR A 35 -8.27 -7.46 4.90
CA THR A 35 -9.35 -7.85 5.83
C THR A 35 -9.20 -9.30 6.28
N ASN A 36 -8.91 -10.22 5.35
CA ASN A 36 -8.70 -11.63 5.66
C ASN A 36 -7.36 -11.88 6.36
N ALA A 37 -6.29 -11.22 5.93
CA ALA A 37 -4.98 -11.34 6.55
C ALA A 37 -4.99 -10.89 8.02
N LEU A 38 -5.64 -9.76 8.32
CA LEU A 38 -5.78 -9.27 9.69
C LEU A 38 -6.58 -10.23 10.58
N ARG A 39 -7.62 -10.89 10.06
CA ARG A 39 -8.35 -11.95 10.78
C ARG A 39 -7.44 -13.13 11.11
N LEU A 40 -6.58 -13.55 10.18
CA LEU A 40 -5.64 -14.65 10.40
C LEU A 40 -4.63 -14.37 11.52
N VAL A 41 -4.17 -13.13 11.63
CA VAL A 41 -3.21 -12.71 12.66
C VAL A 41 -3.86 -12.14 13.92
N GLY A 42 -5.19 -12.10 13.99
CA GLY A 42 -5.94 -11.65 15.18
C GLY A 42 -5.82 -10.15 15.46
N LYS A 43 -5.46 -9.33 14.46
CA LYS A 43 -5.35 -7.88 14.61
C LYS A 43 -6.61 -7.17 14.14
N LYS A 44 -6.99 -6.09 14.84
CA LYS A 44 -8.15 -5.29 14.47
C LYS A 44 -7.79 -4.30 13.35
N PHE A 45 -8.68 -4.17 12.37
CA PHE A 45 -8.51 -3.26 11.24
C PHE A 45 -8.29 -1.80 11.70
N SER A 46 -9.09 -1.34 12.67
CA SER A 46 -9.02 0.03 13.20
C SER A 46 -7.78 0.36 14.04
N GLU A 47 -6.98 -0.64 14.39
CA GLU A 47 -5.74 -0.47 15.16
C GLU A 47 -4.50 -0.72 14.30
N ALA A 48 -4.66 -1.32 13.13
CA ALA A 48 -3.57 -1.72 12.25
C ALA A 48 -2.84 -0.51 11.65
N LYS A 49 -1.51 -0.58 11.64
CA LYS A 49 -0.61 0.42 11.08
C LYS A 49 -0.03 -0.07 9.77
N VAL A 50 -0.29 0.65 8.69
CA VAL A 50 0.08 0.28 7.32
C VAL A 50 1.20 1.17 6.80
N VAL A 51 2.16 0.59 6.09
CA VAL A 51 3.03 1.32 5.18
C VAL A 51 2.69 0.96 3.74
N ILE A 52 2.46 1.97 2.90
CA ILE A 52 2.26 1.81 1.46
C ILE A 52 3.46 2.40 0.74
N ASN A 53 4.20 1.57 0.02
CA ASN A 53 5.33 2.00 -0.78
C ASN A 53 4.94 2.09 -2.26
N GLY A 54 4.97 3.32 -2.79
CA GLY A 54 4.48 3.70 -4.10
C GLY A 54 3.32 4.68 -4.00
N ALA A 55 3.61 5.98 -3.94
CA ALA A 55 2.61 7.05 -3.87
C ALA A 55 2.13 7.53 -5.26
N GLY A 56 1.95 6.57 -6.16
CA GLY A 56 1.33 6.75 -7.46
C GLY A 56 -0.19 6.52 -7.42
N SER A 57 -0.76 6.25 -8.61
CA SER A 57 -2.20 6.05 -8.78
C SER A 57 -2.75 4.93 -7.89
N ALA A 58 -2.19 3.72 -7.99
CA ALA A 58 -2.63 2.57 -7.22
C ALA A 58 -2.46 2.81 -5.70
N GLY A 59 -1.28 3.27 -5.25
CA GLY A 59 -1.01 3.48 -3.83
C GLY A 59 -1.93 4.50 -3.18
N ILE A 60 -2.19 5.63 -3.86
CA ILE A 60 -3.12 6.65 -3.37
C ILE A 60 -4.56 6.11 -3.31
N SER A 61 -4.98 5.32 -4.29
CA SER A 61 -6.32 4.73 -4.30
C SER A 61 -6.50 3.68 -3.20
N ILE A 62 -5.49 2.82 -2.98
CA ILE A 62 -5.46 1.88 -1.86
C ILE A 62 -5.56 2.64 -0.53
N CYS A 63 -4.73 3.68 -0.36
CA CYS A 63 -4.73 4.48 0.86
C CYS A 63 -6.11 5.10 1.14
N LYS A 64 -6.72 5.74 0.14
CA LYS A 64 -8.05 6.35 0.27
C LYS A 64 -9.09 5.32 0.72
N LEU A 65 -9.13 4.16 0.07
CA LEU A 65 -10.10 3.11 0.43
C LEU A 65 -9.86 2.55 1.83
N LEU A 66 -8.61 2.31 2.22
CA LEU A 66 -8.28 1.84 3.58
C LEU A 66 -8.70 2.85 4.65
N LEU A 67 -8.50 4.16 4.40
CA LEU A 67 -8.94 5.22 5.31
C LEU A 67 -10.47 5.27 5.42
N GLU A 68 -11.20 5.13 4.32
CA GLU A 68 -12.67 5.07 4.30
C GLU A 68 -13.20 3.84 5.05
N LEU A 69 -12.50 2.71 4.99
CA LEU A 69 -12.82 1.50 5.74
C LEU A 69 -12.40 1.57 7.22
N GLY A 70 -11.76 2.66 7.65
CA GLY A 70 -11.42 2.91 9.04
C GLY A 70 -10.15 2.22 9.52
N ILE A 71 -9.13 2.06 8.66
CA ILE A 71 -7.80 1.58 9.07
C ILE A 71 -7.17 2.48 10.13
N GLY A 72 -6.36 1.93 11.03
CA GLY A 72 -5.77 2.67 12.15
C GLY A 72 -4.89 3.85 11.74
N ASP A 73 -3.86 3.59 10.96
CA ASP A 73 -2.98 4.62 10.36
C ASP A 73 -2.32 4.11 9.09
N VAL A 74 -2.02 5.02 8.18
CA VAL A 74 -1.28 4.74 6.94
C VAL A 74 -0.08 5.68 6.84
N VAL A 75 1.09 5.14 6.53
CA VAL A 75 2.26 5.90 6.13
C VAL A 75 2.55 5.59 4.66
N MET A 76 2.59 6.61 3.83
CA MET A 76 2.93 6.46 2.41
C MET A 76 4.38 6.84 2.15
N VAL A 77 5.03 6.10 1.26
CA VAL A 77 6.42 6.32 0.87
C VAL A 77 6.53 6.42 -0.65
N ASP A 78 7.28 7.40 -1.13
CA ASP A 78 7.70 7.55 -2.53
C ASP A 78 9.23 7.46 -2.61
N ARG A 79 9.80 7.53 -3.81
CA ARG A 79 11.26 7.49 -4.05
C ARG A 79 12.04 8.57 -3.27
N LYS A 80 11.41 9.66 -2.88
CA LYS A 80 12.01 10.74 -2.11
C LYS A 80 11.87 10.59 -0.59
N GLY A 81 11.12 9.60 -0.14
CA GLY A 81 10.90 9.33 1.27
C GLY A 81 9.43 9.28 1.67
N ILE A 82 9.20 9.38 2.97
CA ILE A 82 7.87 9.38 3.58
C ILE A 82 7.11 10.66 3.19
N LEU A 83 5.83 10.50 2.82
CA LEU A 83 4.94 11.63 2.61
C LEU A 83 4.56 12.23 3.97
N ALA A 84 4.93 13.48 4.17
CA ALA A 84 4.60 14.24 5.38
C ALA A 84 4.22 15.68 5.01
N PRO A 85 3.34 16.35 5.79
CA PRO A 85 3.04 17.75 5.58
C PRO A 85 4.30 18.61 5.55
N GLY A 86 4.36 19.57 4.62
CA GLY A 86 5.52 20.45 4.45
C GLY A 86 6.59 20.00 3.46
N GLU A 87 6.55 18.76 3.00
CA GLU A 87 7.47 18.26 1.98
C GLU A 87 7.17 18.91 0.61
N GLU A 88 8.08 19.76 0.13
CA GLU A 88 7.89 20.54 -1.11
C GLU A 88 7.87 19.71 -2.39
N TRP A 89 8.53 18.56 -2.37
CA TRP A 89 8.66 17.67 -3.52
C TRP A 89 7.38 16.91 -3.90
N MET A 90 6.38 16.91 -3.03
CA MET A 90 5.12 16.21 -3.27
C MET A 90 4.27 16.90 -4.33
N ASN A 91 3.66 16.08 -5.20
CA ASN A 91 2.63 16.56 -6.12
C ASN A 91 1.30 16.85 -5.39
N PRO A 92 0.32 17.54 -6.02
CA PRO A 92 -0.94 17.90 -5.35
C PRO A 92 -1.69 16.73 -4.72
N ALA A 93 -1.74 15.56 -5.39
CA ALA A 93 -2.43 14.39 -4.87
C ALA A 93 -1.70 13.78 -3.65
N GLN A 94 -0.37 13.82 -3.65
CA GLN A 94 0.44 13.40 -2.52
C GLN A 94 0.30 14.35 -1.33
N LYS A 95 0.24 15.65 -1.57
CA LYS A 95 -0.03 16.65 -0.53
C LYS A 95 -1.39 16.44 0.12
N GLU A 96 -2.44 16.25 -0.69
CA GLU A 96 -3.79 15.97 -0.18
C GLU A 96 -3.85 14.74 0.71
N ILE A 97 -3.16 13.65 0.33
CA ILE A 97 -3.20 12.41 1.12
C ILE A 97 -2.31 12.50 2.37
N ALA A 98 -1.20 13.24 2.32
CA ALA A 98 -0.32 13.46 3.46
C ALA A 98 -1.03 14.17 4.63
N GLU A 99 -2.02 15.02 4.36
CA GLU A 99 -2.85 15.68 5.39
C GLU A 99 -3.72 14.69 6.19
N LYS A 100 -3.97 13.51 5.66
CA LYS A 100 -4.88 12.50 6.23
C LYS A 100 -4.17 11.25 6.76
N THR A 101 -2.86 11.18 6.59
CA THR A 101 -2.02 10.02 6.87
C THR A 101 -0.87 10.39 7.79
N ASN A 102 -0.06 9.38 8.18
CA ASN A 102 1.15 9.61 8.95
C ASN A 102 0.90 10.40 10.24
N LYS A 103 -0.03 9.90 11.08
CA LYS A 103 -0.43 10.54 12.34
C LYS A 103 0.74 10.80 13.28
N GLU A 104 1.79 9.98 13.21
CA GLU A 104 3.01 10.11 14.00
C GLU A 104 4.01 11.12 13.40
N GLN A 105 3.69 11.72 12.25
CA GLN A 105 4.54 12.67 11.53
C GLN A 105 5.97 12.15 11.28
N LEU A 106 6.09 10.90 10.88
CA LEU A 106 7.36 10.28 10.55
C LEU A 106 7.98 10.93 9.32
N HIS A 107 9.30 11.06 9.36
CA HIS A 107 10.13 11.46 8.23
C HIS A 107 11.20 10.40 7.97
N GLY A 108 11.76 10.36 6.77
CA GLY A 108 12.84 9.44 6.41
C GLY A 108 12.50 8.57 5.20
N ASP A 109 13.15 7.42 5.15
CA ASP A 109 13.08 6.46 4.05
C ASP A 109 12.09 5.31 4.32
N LEU A 110 12.03 4.35 3.39
CA LEU A 110 11.20 3.16 3.52
C LEU A 110 11.55 2.32 4.75
N LYS A 111 12.83 2.20 5.11
CA LYS A 111 13.27 1.43 6.28
C LYS A 111 12.71 2.05 7.57
N ALA A 112 12.75 3.37 7.67
CA ALA A 112 12.15 4.09 8.80
C ALA A 112 10.63 3.91 8.85
N ALA A 113 9.96 3.97 7.70
CA ALA A 113 8.52 3.79 7.59
C ALA A 113 8.05 2.39 8.02
N MET A 114 8.80 1.34 7.73
CA MET A 114 8.41 -0.05 8.02
C MET A 114 8.53 -0.42 9.51
N LYS A 115 9.35 0.28 10.27
CA LYS A 115 9.60 -0.05 11.67
C LYS A 115 8.33 -0.02 12.52
N GLY A 116 8.00 -1.14 13.15
CA GLY A 116 6.84 -1.29 14.04
C GLY A 116 5.48 -1.24 13.32
N ARG A 117 5.44 -1.36 11.98
CA ARG A 117 4.19 -1.43 11.21
C ARG A 117 3.69 -2.86 11.09
N ASP A 118 2.37 -3.03 11.11
CA ASP A 118 1.72 -4.33 10.98
C ASP A 118 1.68 -4.83 9.55
N ILE A 119 1.56 -3.90 8.60
CA ILE A 119 1.27 -4.20 7.20
C ILE A 119 2.23 -3.42 6.29
N PHE A 120 2.82 -4.12 5.32
CA PHE A 120 3.49 -3.54 4.16
C PHE A 120 2.68 -3.82 2.90
N VAL A 121 2.41 -2.78 2.11
CA VAL A 121 1.82 -2.87 0.77
C VAL A 121 2.76 -2.22 -0.24
N GLY A 122 3.33 -3.01 -1.13
CA GLY A 122 4.22 -2.55 -2.20
C GLY A 122 3.50 -2.46 -3.54
N VAL A 123 3.55 -1.29 -4.18
CA VAL A 123 3.04 -1.01 -5.53
C VAL A 123 4.04 -0.12 -6.30
N SER A 124 5.32 -0.46 -6.22
CA SER A 124 6.39 0.43 -6.66
C SER A 124 7.43 -0.25 -7.57
N ALA A 125 8.55 -0.68 -7.01
CA ALA A 125 9.69 -1.19 -7.75
C ALA A 125 10.20 -2.52 -7.18
N PRO A 126 10.81 -3.38 -8.01
CA PRO A 126 11.29 -4.68 -7.57
C PRO A 126 12.48 -4.58 -6.60
N ASN A 127 12.60 -5.57 -5.71
CA ASN A 127 13.78 -5.82 -4.87
C ASN A 127 14.22 -4.64 -3.98
N ILE A 128 13.30 -3.82 -3.50
CA ILE A 128 13.61 -2.66 -2.65
C ILE A 128 13.39 -2.91 -1.16
N VAL A 129 12.80 -4.05 -0.81
CA VAL A 129 12.58 -4.47 0.57
C VAL A 129 13.48 -5.67 0.87
N THR A 130 14.10 -5.67 2.05
CA THR A 130 14.97 -6.76 2.52
C THR A 130 14.34 -7.51 3.69
N ALA A 131 14.80 -8.73 3.94
CA ALA A 131 14.39 -9.51 5.12
C ALA A 131 14.67 -8.74 6.42
N GLU A 132 15.79 -7.99 6.50
CA GLU A 132 16.10 -7.13 7.63
C GLU A 132 15.03 -6.04 7.85
N MET A 133 14.55 -5.39 6.78
CA MET A 133 13.48 -4.40 6.90
C MET A 133 12.20 -5.04 7.42
N VAL A 134 11.81 -6.21 6.91
CA VAL A 134 10.65 -6.95 7.39
C VAL A 134 10.80 -7.33 8.87
N SER A 135 11.99 -7.72 9.33
CA SER A 135 12.23 -8.07 10.74
C SER A 135 12.06 -6.90 11.72
N THR A 136 12.04 -5.66 11.22
CA THR A 136 11.76 -4.47 12.05
C THR A 136 10.27 -4.16 12.19
N MET A 137 9.40 -4.84 11.44
CA MET A 137 7.95 -4.68 11.53
C MET A 137 7.41 -5.24 12.85
N ALA A 138 6.14 -5.03 13.11
CA ALA A 138 5.47 -5.61 14.26
C ALA A 138 5.36 -7.14 14.14
N ASP A 139 5.16 -7.82 15.27
CA ASP A 139 4.89 -9.26 15.27
C ASP A 139 3.71 -9.61 14.37
N ASP A 140 3.78 -10.80 13.76
CA ASP A 140 2.78 -11.29 12.81
C ASP A 140 2.57 -10.34 11.61
N ALA A 141 3.66 -9.78 11.09
CA ALA A 141 3.63 -8.84 9.97
C ALA A 141 2.96 -9.43 8.70
N ILE A 142 2.22 -8.58 8.01
CA ILE A 142 1.57 -8.86 6.72
C ILE A 142 2.33 -8.13 5.62
N VAL A 143 2.78 -8.85 4.58
CA VAL A 143 3.56 -8.31 3.47
C VAL A 143 2.86 -8.59 2.15
N PHE A 144 2.34 -7.56 1.50
CA PHE A 144 1.78 -7.61 0.14
C PHE A 144 2.75 -6.90 -0.82
N ALA A 145 3.59 -7.68 -1.51
CA ALA A 145 4.59 -7.19 -2.44
C ALA A 145 4.09 -7.36 -3.88
N MET A 146 3.49 -6.33 -4.46
CA MET A 146 2.68 -6.45 -5.66
C MET A 146 3.32 -5.87 -6.92
N ALA A 147 4.57 -5.40 -6.87
CA ALA A 147 5.28 -4.96 -8.07
C ALA A 147 5.42 -6.10 -9.10
N ASN A 148 5.22 -5.77 -10.37
CA ASN A 148 5.29 -6.72 -11.50
C ASN A 148 6.40 -6.33 -12.48
N PRO A 149 7.11 -7.30 -13.08
CA PRO A 149 7.00 -8.75 -12.90
C PRO A 149 7.70 -9.30 -11.66
N THR A 150 8.55 -8.52 -11.01
CA THR A 150 9.29 -8.90 -9.81
C THR A 150 8.78 -8.11 -8.63
N PRO A 151 8.40 -8.76 -7.50
CA PRO A 151 7.88 -8.07 -6.32
C PRO A 151 8.97 -7.25 -5.60
N GLU A 152 8.56 -6.37 -4.70
CA GLU A 152 9.44 -5.58 -3.84
C GLU A 152 10.34 -6.44 -2.96
N ILE A 153 9.86 -7.62 -2.60
CA ILE A 153 10.59 -8.68 -1.87
C ILE A 153 10.04 -10.04 -2.31
N MET A 154 10.91 -11.01 -2.50
CA MET A 154 10.48 -12.38 -2.80
C MET A 154 9.85 -13.03 -1.55
N PRO A 155 8.83 -13.90 -1.72
CA PRO A 155 8.11 -14.52 -0.60
C PRO A 155 9.02 -15.23 0.42
N ASP A 156 10.06 -15.92 -0.05
CA ASP A 156 10.99 -16.62 0.84
C ASP A 156 11.82 -15.65 1.68
N GLU A 157 12.23 -14.52 1.12
CA GLU A 157 12.96 -13.48 1.86
C GLU A 157 12.04 -12.76 2.86
N ALA A 158 10.77 -12.50 2.50
CA ALA A 158 9.79 -11.95 3.43
C ALA A 158 9.54 -12.91 4.61
N ARG A 159 9.47 -14.22 4.35
CA ARG A 159 9.34 -15.24 5.40
C ARG A 159 10.56 -15.28 6.31
N LYS A 160 11.77 -15.18 5.77
CA LYS A 160 13.02 -15.09 6.57
C LYS A 160 13.01 -13.85 7.48
N GLY A 161 12.43 -12.75 7.03
CA GLY A 161 12.23 -11.54 7.82
C GLY A 161 11.14 -11.66 8.91
N GLY A 162 10.40 -12.76 8.97
CA GLY A 162 9.37 -12.99 9.98
C GLY A 162 7.95 -12.63 9.55
N ALA A 163 7.71 -12.34 8.27
CA ALA A 163 6.36 -12.09 7.78
C ALA A 163 5.45 -13.32 7.97
N ARG A 164 4.29 -13.13 8.58
CA ARG A 164 3.31 -14.17 8.86
C ARG A 164 2.37 -14.43 7.69
N VAL A 165 1.92 -13.38 7.03
CA VAL A 165 1.09 -13.46 5.83
C VAL A 165 1.82 -12.75 4.69
N ILE A 166 1.97 -13.46 3.57
CA ILE A 166 2.70 -12.97 2.40
C ILE A 166 1.82 -13.14 1.17
N ALA A 167 1.70 -12.09 0.38
CA ALA A 167 1.02 -12.09 -0.91
C ALA A 167 1.84 -11.35 -1.97
N THR A 168 1.65 -11.72 -3.23
CA THR A 168 2.27 -11.06 -4.39
C THR A 168 1.23 -10.77 -5.46
N GLY A 169 1.59 -9.93 -6.46
CA GLY A 169 0.78 -9.73 -7.66
C GLY A 169 0.85 -10.90 -8.66
N ARG A 170 1.63 -11.94 -8.39
CA ARG A 170 1.94 -13.02 -9.32
C ARG A 170 1.06 -14.25 -9.06
N SER A 171 0.63 -14.90 -10.14
CA SER A 171 -0.19 -16.12 -10.10
C SER A 171 0.61 -17.41 -9.84
N ASP A 172 1.95 -17.36 -9.92
CA ASP A 172 2.82 -18.51 -9.67
C ASP A 172 3.25 -18.65 -8.19
N PHE A 173 2.78 -17.75 -7.32
CA PHE A 173 2.91 -17.86 -5.87
C PHE A 173 1.55 -17.97 -5.19
N PRO A 174 1.49 -18.60 -4.00
CA PRO A 174 0.28 -18.57 -3.17
C PRO A 174 -0.13 -17.14 -2.80
N ASN A 175 -1.44 -16.94 -2.56
CA ASN A 175 -2.00 -15.64 -2.17
C ASN A 175 -1.76 -14.55 -3.23
N GLN A 176 -2.22 -14.79 -4.45
CA GLN A 176 -2.23 -13.76 -5.48
C GLN A 176 -3.15 -12.59 -5.08
N ILE A 177 -2.62 -11.37 -5.14
CA ILE A 177 -3.37 -10.11 -4.99
C ILE A 177 -3.12 -9.28 -6.25
N ASN A 178 -4.07 -9.29 -7.14
CA ASN A 178 -3.99 -8.61 -8.43
C ASN A 178 -5.38 -8.10 -8.83
N ASN A 179 -5.44 -6.99 -9.55
CA ASN A 179 -6.70 -6.37 -9.99
C ASN A 179 -7.53 -7.23 -10.96
N VAL A 180 -7.00 -8.32 -11.49
CA VAL A 180 -7.76 -9.28 -12.33
C VAL A 180 -8.60 -10.29 -11.52
N LEU A 181 -8.52 -10.28 -10.19
CA LEU A 181 -9.28 -11.19 -9.31
C LEU A 181 -10.75 -10.80 -9.18
#